data_9db5ced986fbdc56d5e785f4287dab7c
#
_entry.id   9db5ced986fbdc56d5e785f4287dab7c
#
_cell.length_a   1.000
_cell.length_b   1.000
_cell.length_c   1.000
_cell.angle_alpha   90.00
_cell.angle_beta   90.00
_cell.angle_gamma   90.00
#
_symmetry.space_group_name_H-M   'P 1'
#
loop_
_entity.id
_entity.type
_entity.pdbx_description
1 polymer ?
#
loop_
_entity_poly.entity_id
_entity_poly.type
_entity_poly.pdbx_seq_one_letter_code
_entity_poly.pdbx_strand_id
1 'polypeptide(L)'
;AMLMKILDLAPGDARAVYKNIVYDMRMYRRIQMFVHAEQIIGDDSNLQDYETTVFIRLGSDHTQNYYEYEVPLKLTPAGHYNITEREKVWPEENMIDFPLDLLTQVKTNRNRRIKNTNGTMSTPFSEYDPEKPQNKVTVVGNPNLGDVQTMLIGVRNQSRTSKNVEVWVNELRLTDYDEDGGWAALANLAVNLSDVGSVSVAGRYETAGFGGIEETLQERRLDDYY
;
A
#
# COMPACT_ATOMS: atom_id res chain seq x y z
N ALA A 1 -2.54 -15.14 -12.38
CA ALA A 1 -1.19 -14.55 -12.39
C ALA A 1 -1.03 -13.63 -13.60
N MET A 2 -0.22 -12.59 -13.46
CA MET A 2 0.19 -11.68 -14.54
C MET A 2 1.70 -11.83 -14.75
N LEU A 3 2.11 -11.97 -16.01
CA LEU A 3 3.52 -12.02 -16.40
C LEU A 3 3.95 -10.66 -16.95
N MET A 4 5.06 -10.16 -16.46
CA MET A 4 5.81 -9.04 -17.03
C MET A 4 7.14 -9.54 -17.59
N LYS A 5 7.26 -9.58 -18.91
CA LYS A 5 8.53 -9.86 -19.59
C LYS A 5 9.17 -8.55 -20.01
N ILE A 6 10.29 -8.24 -19.40
CA ILE A 6 10.96 -6.95 -19.54
C ILE A 6 12.31 -7.16 -20.19
N LEU A 7 12.54 -6.47 -21.28
CA LEU A 7 13.78 -6.52 -22.05
C LEU A 7 14.46 -5.14 -22.01
N ASP A 8 15.78 -5.15 -22.01
CA ASP A 8 16.64 -3.96 -22.09
C ASP A 8 16.26 -2.88 -21.05
N LEU A 9 15.97 -3.31 -19.81
CA LEU A 9 15.71 -2.39 -18.73
C LEU A 9 16.99 -1.70 -18.31
N ALA A 10 17.14 -0.43 -18.70
CA ALA A 10 18.33 0.35 -18.42
C ALA A 10 18.55 0.57 -16.90
N PRO A 11 19.80 0.85 -16.46
CA PRO A 11 20.11 1.14 -15.08
C PRO A 11 19.25 2.27 -14.50
N GLY A 12 18.59 2.04 -13.38
CA GLY A 12 17.71 3.00 -12.72
C GLY A 12 16.32 3.14 -13.33
N ASP A 13 16.08 2.59 -14.51
CA ASP A 13 14.78 2.63 -15.18
C ASP A 13 13.79 1.63 -14.56
N ALA A 14 12.52 1.87 -14.82
CA ALA A 14 11.42 1.00 -14.43
C ALA A 14 10.43 0.78 -15.58
N ARG A 15 9.80 -0.40 -15.59
CA ARG A 15 8.63 -0.70 -16.43
C ARG A 15 7.50 -1.13 -15.53
N ALA A 16 6.31 -0.66 -15.83
CA ALA A 16 5.17 -0.90 -14.97
C ALA A 16 3.86 -1.03 -15.78
N VAL A 17 2.91 -1.70 -15.17
CA VAL A 17 1.51 -1.73 -15.59
C VAL A 17 0.66 -1.07 -14.53
N TYR A 18 -0.38 -0.36 -14.94
CA TYR A 18 -1.28 0.28 -13.99
C TYR A 18 -2.74 -0.01 -14.33
N LYS A 19 -3.56 0.13 -13.33
CA LYS A 19 -5.01 0.05 -13.44
C LYS A 19 -5.64 1.23 -12.69
N ASN A 20 -6.57 1.91 -13.34
CA ASN A 20 -7.42 2.87 -12.66
C ASN A 20 -8.46 2.10 -11.85
N ILE A 21 -8.57 2.47 -10.59
CA ILE A 21 -9.52 1.92 -9.62
C ILE A 21 -10.14 3.11 -8.87
N VAL A 22 -11.24 2.87 -8.18
CA VAL A 22 -11.74 3.80 -7.17
C VAL A 22 -12.01 2.94 -5.95
N TYR A 23 -11.13 3.05 -4.97
CA TYR A 23 -11.19 2.15 -3.83
C TYR A 23 -10.75 2.82 -2.53
N ASP A 24 -11.56 2.64 -1.48
CA ASP A 24 -11.19 2.98 -0.12
C ASP A 24 -10.54 1.77 0.55
N MET A 25 -9.26 1.90 0.92
CA MET A 25 -8.47 0.82 1.51
C MET A 25 -8.39 0.90 3.04
N ARG A 26 -8.99 1.92 3.67
CA ARG A 26 -8.86 2.18 5.13
C ARG A 26 -9.43 1.06 6.01
N MET A 27 -10.40 0.30 5.48
CA MET A 27 -11.00 -0.84 6.18
C MET A 27 -10.16 -2.11 6.13
N TYR A 28 -9.02 -2.10 5.44
CA TYR A 28 -8.11 -3.23 5.37
C TYR A 28 -6.84 -2.92 6.13
N ARG A 29 -6.32 -3.89 6.83
CA ARG A 29 -5.10 -3.71 7.62
C ARG A 29 -3.84 -4.12 6.87
N ARG A 30 -3.97 -4.97 5.82
CA ARG A 30 -2.80 -5.58 5.16
C ARG A 30 -3.01 -5.74 3.66
N ILE A 31 -1.91 -5.64 2.90
CA ILE A 31 -1.85 -5.96 1.47
C ILE A 31 -0.85 -7.08 1.25
N GLN A 32 -1.21 -8.04 0.40
CA GLN A 32 -0.39 -9.21 0.08
C GLN A 32 -0.41 -9.50 -1.41
N MET A 33 0.75 -9.90 -1.97
CA MET A 33 0.88 -10.35 -3.36
C MET A 33 2.09 -11.27 -3.48
N PHE A 34 1.90 -12.44 -4.10
CA PHE A 34 3.02 -13.33 -4.43
C PHE A 34 3.77 -12.81 -5.65
N VAL A 35 5.09 -12.89 -5.58
CA VAL A 35 5.98 -12.48 -6.66
C VAL A 35 7.02 -13.57 -6.93
N HIS A 36 7.17 -13.91 -8.21
CA HIS A 36 8.21 -14.80 -8.72
C HIS A 36 9.05 -14.01 -9.72
N ALA A 37 10.34 -14.22 -9.72
CA ALA A 37 11.27 -13.61 -10.65
C ALA A 37 12.25 -14.64 -11.18
N GLU A 38 12.51 -14.60 -12.48
CA GLU A 38 13.50 -15.47 -13.12
C GLU A 38 14.23 -14.76 -14.25
N GLN A 39 15.41 -15.26 -14.55
CA GLN A 39 16.16 -14.84 -15.74
C GLN A 39 15.47 -15.40 -16.99
N ILE A 40 15.42 -14.60 -18.04
CA ILE A 40 14.87 -15.04 -19.34
C ILE A 40 15.78 -16.14 -19.92
N ILE A 41 15.19 -17.23 -20.35
CA ILE A 41 15.93 -18.36 -20.95
C ILE A 41 16.67 -17.88 -22.20
N GLY A 42 17.99 -18.17 -22.26
CA GLY A 42 18.85 -17.76 -23.37
C GLY A 42 19.29 -16.30 -23.33
N ASP A 43 19.09 -15.62 -22.19
CA ASP A 43 19.50 -14.24 -21.98
C ASP A 43 20.94 -14.16 -21.43
N ASP A 44 21.73 -13.24 -22.00
CA ASP A 44 23.13 -13.01 -21.62
C ASP A 44 23.30 -11.82 -20.65
N SER A 45 22.21 -11.23 -20.14
CA SER A 45 22.27 -10.04 -19.25
C SER A 45 22.87 -10.35 -17.88
N ASN A 46 23.09 -11.63 -17.56
CA ASN A 46 23.67 -12.12 -16.30
C ASN A 46 23.00 -11.49 -15.08
N LEU A 47 21.68 -11.61 -15.02
CA LEU A 47 20.88 -11.11 -13.92
C LEU A 47 21.21 -11.85 -12.62
N GLN A 48 21.48 -11.12 -11.55
CA GLN A 48 21.76 -11.66 -10.22
C GLN A 48 20.63 -11.31 -9.23
N ASP A 49 20.62 -12.05 -8.11
CA ASP A 49 19.72 -11.74 -7.00
C ASP A 49 19.81 -10.26 -6.60
N TYR A 50 18.66 -9.64 -6.33
CA TYR A 50 18.50 -8.27 -5.84
C TYR A 50 18.96 -7.16 -6.80
N GLU A 51 19.36 -7.48 -8.02
CA GLU A 51 19.66 -6.46 -9.04
C GLU A 51 18.38 -5.81 -9.61
N THR A 52 17.26 -6.47 -9.48
CA THR A 52 15.94 -5.91 -9.82
C THR A 52 15.03 -5.88 -8.60
N THR A 53 14.09 -4.96 -8.60
CA THR A 53 13.06 -4.83 -7.56
C THR A 53 11.69 -4.87 -8.18
N VAL A 54 10.71 -5.41 -7.46
CA VAL A 54 9.29 -5.21 -7.74
C VAL A 54 8.75 -4.11 -6.84
N PHE A 55 7.85 -3.28 -7.35
CA PHE A 55 7.18 -2.29 -6.52
C PHE A 55 5.69 -2.19 -6.83
N ILE A 56 4.92 -1.83 -5.81
CA ILE A 56 3.51 -1.45 -5.95
C ILE A 56 3.35 0.02 -5.57
N ARG A 57 2.58 0.78 -6.38
CA ARG A 57 2.16 2.15 -6.06
C ARG A 57 0.66 2.21 -5.87
N LEU A 58 0.24 2.96 -4.87
CA LEU A 58 -1.14 3.22 -4.52
C LEU A 58 -1.33 4.72 -4.30
N GLY A 59 -2.29 5.34 -4.97
CA GLY A 59 -2.54 6.77 -4.79
C GLY A 59 -3.62 7.31 -5.70
N SER A 60 -3.79 8.63 -5.68
CA SER A 60 -4.69 9.32 -6.60
C SER A 60 -4.12 9.38 -8.02
N ASP A 61 -2.81 9.29 -8.16
CA ASP A 61 -2.10 9.14 -9.42
C ASP A 61 -0.80 8.36 -9.20
N HIS A 62 -0.10 7.99 -10.28
CA HIS A 62 1.12 7.18 -10.21
C HIS A 62 2.43 7.99 -10.32
N THR A 63 2.35 9.33 -10.37
CA THR A 63 3.49 10.22 -10.61
C THR A 63 3.73 11.26 -9.52
N GLN A 64 2.66 11.82 -8.94
CA GLN A 64 2.74 12.96 -8.03
C GLN A 64 2.18 12.69 -6.63
N ASN A 65 1.18 11.78 -6.51
CA ASN A 65 0.50 11.53 -5.24
C ASN A 65 0.32 10.02 -5.02
N TYR A 66 1.38 9.38 -4.55
CA TYR A 66 1.39 7.94 -4.34
C TYR A 66 2.22 7.50 -3.14
N TYR A 67 1.87 6.34 -2.61
CA TYR A 67 2.73 5.49 -1.80
C TYR A 67 3.36 4.43 -2.69
N GLU A 68 4.61 4.08 -2.46
CA GLU A 68 5.30 2.98 -3.13
C GLU A 68 5.89 2.04 -2.08
N TYR A 69 5.68 0.74 -2.25
CA TYR A 69 6.37 -0.31 -1.50
C TYR A 69 7.20 -1.13 -2.47
N GLU A 70 8.51 -1.23 -2.23
CA GLU A 70 9.50 -1.82 -3.14
C GLU A 70 10.25 -2.95 -2.46
N VAL A 71 10.35 -4.08 -3.14
CA VAL A 71 10.96 -5.34 -2.66
C VAL A 71 12.07 -5.76 -3.62
N PRO A 72 13.32 -5.97 -3.13
CA PRO A 72 14.40 -6.58 -3.92
C PRO A 72 14.06 -8.03 -4.28
N LEU A 73 14.30 -8.43 -5.53
CA LEU A 73 13.90 -9.73 -6.04
C LEU A 73 15.02 -10.74 -5.93
N LYS A 74 14.72 -11.87 -5.31
CA LYS A 74 15.50 -13.10 -5.38
C LYS A 74 15.04 -13.91 -6.57
N LEU A 75 15.97 -14.39 -7.38
CA LEU A 75 15.66 -15.16 -8.58
C LEU A 75 15.37 -16.61 -8.25
N THR A 76 14.38 -17.16 -8.92
CA THR A 76 14.19 -18.60 -8.96
C THR A 76 15.18 -19.20 -9.96
N PRO A 77 16.05 -20.15 -9.57
CA PRO A 77 16.94 -20.82 -10.50
C PRO A 77 16.18 -21.51 -11.64
N ALA A 78 16.76 -21.54 -12.84
CA ALA A 78 16.17 -22.28 -13.94
C ALA A 78 16.02 -23.77 -13.60
N GLY A 79 14.83 -24.33 -13.85
CA GLY A 79 14.57 -25.74 -13.52
C GLY A 79 13.10 -26.14 -13.70
N HIS A 80 12.84 -27.41 -13.43
CA HIS A 80 11.48 -27.92 -13.35
C HIS A 80 11.12 -28.13 -11.88
N TYR A 81 10.05 -27.52 -11.45
CA TYR A 81 9.57 -27.55 -10.07
C TYR A 81 8.26 -28.32 -9.97
N ASN A 82 8.16 -29.15 -8.93
CA ASN A 82 6.91 -29.84 -8.62
C ASN A 82 6.12 -29.06 -7.54
N ILE A 83 4.89 -29.50 -7.27
CA ILE A 83 4.02 -28.80 -6.33
C ILE A 83 4.55 -28.68 -4.89
N THR A 84 5.45 -29.58 -4.50
CA THR A 84 6.06 -29.58 -3.16
C THR A 84 7.18 -28.54 -3.03
N GLU A 85 7.64 -27.99 -4.15
CA GLU A 85 8.72 -26.99 -4.23
C GLU A 85 8.17 -25.56 -4.42
N ARG A 86 6.92 -25.33 -4.05
CA ARG A 86 6.23 -24.04 -4.22
C ARG A 86 7.03 -22.87 -3.64
N GLU A 87 7.69 -23.05 -2.50
CA GLU A 87 8.48 -22.01 -1.82
C GLU A 87 9.72 -21.60 -2.64
N LYS A 88 10.25 -22.48 -3.50
CA LYS A 88 11.34 -22.13 -4.42
C LYS A 88 10.85 -21.24 -5.57
N VAL A 89 9.63 -21.50 -6.05
CA VAL A 89 9.00 -20.72 -7.13
C VAL A 89 8.46 -19.39 -6.62
N TRP A 90 7.88 -19.39 -5.44
CA TRP A 90 7.30 -18.22 -4.78
C TRP A 90 8.02 -17.97 -3.45
N PRO A 91 9.28 -17.47 -3.49
CA PRO A 91 10.03 -17.24 -2.26
C PRO A 91 9.37 -16.17 -1.41
N GLU A 92 9.29 -16.42 -0.11
CA GLU A 92 8.69 -15.47 0.85
C GLU A 92 9.39 -14.10 0.82
N GLU A 93 10.68 -14.10 0.53
CA GLU A 93 11.50 -12.88 0.41
C GLU A 93 10.99 -11.92 -0.67
N ASN A 94 10.39 -12.44 -1.75
CA ASN A 94 9.84 -11.66 -2.86
C ASN A 94 8.40 -11.20 -2.59
N MET A 95 7.75 -11.76 -1.57
CA MET A 95 6.34 -11.46 -1.30
C MET A 95 6.17 -10.01 -0.88
N ILE A 96 5.32 -9.29 -1.59
CA ILE A 96 4.78 -8.04 -1.09
C ILE A 96 3.78 -8.42 -0.01
N ASP A 97 4.11 -8.10 1.22
CA ASP A 97 3.29 -8.38 2.40
C ASP A 97 3.63 -7.39 3.50
N PHE A 98 2.77 -6.41 3.71
CA PHE A 98 2.99 -5.35 4.69
C PHE A 98 1.67 -4.76 5.22
N PRO A 99 1.67 -4.20 6.43
CA PRO A 99 0.52 -3.52 6.99
C PRO A 99 0.33 -2.15 6.31
N LEU A 100 -0.92 -1.79 5.96
CA LEU A 100 -1.23 -0.53 5.27
C LEU A 100 -0.94 0.72 6.12
N ASP A 101 -0.98 0.61 7.45
CA ASP A 101 -0.63 1.69 8.35
C ASP A 101 0.84 2.11 8.25
N LEU A 102 1.74 1.21 7.82
CA LEU A 102 3.14 1.54 7.52
C LEU A 102 3.24 2.71 6.51
N LEU A 103 2.39 2.73 5.48
CA LEU A 103 2.36 3.81 4.49
C LEU A 103 2.01 5.16 5.14
N THR A 104 1.03 5.15 6.03
CA THR A 104 0.59 6.37 6.74
C THR A 104 1.59 6.81 7.79
N GLN A 105 2.30 5.89 8.42
CA GLN A 105 3.41 6.19 9.34
C GLN A 105 4.55 6.90 8.61
N VAL A 106 4.99 6.38 7.46
CA VAL A 106 6.05 7.01 6.64
C VAL A 106 5.62 8.40 6.17
N LYS A 107 4.36 8.59 5.77
CA LYS A 107 3.81 9.91 5.44
C LYS A 107 3.85 10.86 6.64
N THR A 108 3.50 10.37 7.82
CA THR A 108 3.53 11.16 9.07
C THR A 108 4.97 11.58 9.42
N ASN A 109 5.94 10.66 9.30
CA ASN A 109 7.35 10.94 9.52
C ASN A 109 7.88 12.00 8.54
N ARG A 110 7.53 11.88 7.25
CA ARG A 110 7.84 12.90 6.24
C ARG A 110 7.26 14.26 6.62
N ASN A 111 5.98 14.32 6.98
CA ASN A 111 5.31 15.58 7.31
C ASN A 111 5.95 16.26 8.52
N ARG A 112 6.37 15.46 9.52
CA ARG A 112 7.12 15.96 10.69
C ARG A 112 8.49 16.50 10.25
N ARG A 113 9.19 15.80 9.35
CA ARG A 113 10.49 16.25 8.84
C ARG A 113 10.37 17.55 8.01
N ILE A 114 9.37 17.64 7.12
CA ILE A 114 9.13 18.86 6.32
C ILE A 114 8.90 20.09 7.21
N LYS A 115 8.12 19.97 8.27
CA LYS A 115 7.91 21.08 9.24
C LYS A 115 9.22 21.59 9.83
N ASN A 116 10.22 20.73 9.97
CA ASN A 116 11.49 21.06 10.59
C ASN A 116 12.56 21.53 9.57
N THR A 117 12.39 21.27 8.27
CA THR A 117 13.44 21.47 7.25
C THR A 117 13.02 22.33 6.06
N ASN A 118 11.83 22.93 6.05
CA ASN A 118 11.24 23.64 4.89
C ASN A 118 11.23 22.81 3.58
N GLY A 119 11.12 21.49 3.70
CA GLY A 119 11.02 20.59 2.57
C GLY A 119 9.68 20.69 1.82
N THR A 120 9.57 20.04 0.69
CA THR A 120 8.33 20.00 -0.10
C THR A 120 7.73 18.58 -0.12
N MET A 121 6.39 18.49 -0.22
CA MET A 121 5.69 17.19 -0.31
C MET A 121 5.95 16.45 -1.62
N SER A 122 6.32 17.16 -2.69
CA SER A 122 6.60 16.59 -4.01
C SER A 122 7.94 15.88 -4.10
N THR A 123 8.85 16.13 -3.14
CA THR A 123 10.11 15.39 -3.07
C THR A 123 9.86 13.99 -2.50
N PRO A 124 10.32 12.93 -3.18
CA PRO A 124 10.20 11.58 -2.64
C PRO A 124 10.87 11.45 -1.28
N PHE A 125 10.13 10.89 -0.33
CA PHE A 125 10.64 10.58 0.99
C PHE A 125 10.53 9.08 1.22
N SER A 126 11.63 8.45 1.62
CA SER A 126 11.69 6.99 1.78
C SER A 126 12.20 6.60 3.15
N GLU A 127 11.65 5.51 3.67
CA GLU A 127 12.13 4.79 4.85
C GLU A 127 12.14 3.29 4.52
N TYR A 128 12.86 2.51 5.31
CA TYR A 128 12.83 1.05 5.20
C TYR A 128 11.77 0.46 6.13
N ASP A 129 11.18 -0.65 5.71
CA ASP A 129 10.23 -1.40 6.52
C ASP A 129 10.93 -1.95 7.78
N PRO A 130 10.46 -1.64 9.00
CA PRO A 130 11.07 -2.14 10.22
C PRO A 130 11.07 -3.67 10.36
N GLU A 131 10.07 -4.35 9.80
CA GLU A 131 9.95 -5.81 9.83
C GLU A 131 10.76 -6.49 8.70
N LYS A 132 10.92 -5.80 7.56
CA LYS A 132 11.65 -6.28 6.38
C LYS A 132 12.65 -5.22 5.90
N PRO A 133 13.82 -5.08 6.55
CA PRO A 133 14.72 -3.94 6.35
C PRO A 133 15.31 -3.80 4.94
N GLN A 134 15.17 -4.80 4.08
CA GLN A 134 15.51 -4.72 2.66
C GLN A 134 14.44 -4.03 1.82
N ASN A 135 13.21 -3.96 2.31
CA ASN A 135 12.08 -3.37 1.60
C ASN A 135 11.98 -1.88 1.88
N LYS A 136 11.65 -1.12 0.85
CA LYS A 136 11.63 0.33 0.92
C LYS A 136 10.21 0.87 0.73
N VAL A 137 9.83 1.79 1.60
CA VAL A 137 8.57 2.52 1.52
C VAL A 137 8.85 3.96 1.09
N THR A 138 8.16 4.43 0.08
CA THR A 138 8.30 5.80 -0.42
C THR A 138 6.96 6.51 -0.45
N VAL A 139 6.94 7.78 -0.10
CA VAL A 139 5.77 8.65 -0.23
C VAL A 139 6.12 9.88 -1.05
N VAL A 140 5.25 10.21 -1.99
CA VAL A 140 5.33 11.42 -2.83
C VAL A 140 4.00 12.13 -2.80
N GLY A 141 4.01 13.47 -2.74
CA GLY A 141 2.78 14.27 -2.73
C GLY A 141 1.94 14.07 -1.47
N ASN A 142 0.63 14.06 -1.63
CA ASN A 142 -0.30 13.86 -0.52
C ASN A 142 -1.30 12.71 -0.78
N PRO A 143 -0.82 11.47 -0.96
CA PRO A 143 -1.70 10.34 -1.22
C PRO A 143 -2.60 10.04 -0.01
N ASN A 144 -3.77 9.45 -0.30
CA ASN A 144 -4.77 9.06 0.69
C ASN A 144 -5.25 7.64 0.42
N LEU A 145 -5.23 6.76 1.42
CA LEU A 145 -5.75 5.40 1.30
C LEU A 145 -7.27 5.34 1.22
N GLY A 146 -7.99 6.39 1.62
CA GLY A 146 -9.43 6.52 1.45
C GLY A 146 -9.87 6.90 0.03
N ASP A 147 -8.91 7.30 -0.84
CA ASP A 147 -9.19 7.68 -2.23
C ASP A 147 -8.04 7.21 -3.13
N VAL A 148 -7.95 5.91 -3.31
CA VAL A 148 -6.97 5.29 -4.22
C VAL A 148 -7.60 5.17 -5.60
N GLN A 149 -7.11 5.96 -6.56
CA GLN A 149 -7.62 6.01 -7.93
C GLN A 149 -6.73 5.26 -8.91
N THR A 150 -5.48 5.01 -8.54
CA THR A 150 -4.53 4.28 -9.38
C THR A 150 -3.75 3.27 -8.55
N MET A 151 -3.67 2.06 -9.08
CA MET A 151 -2.77 1.00 -8.63
C MET A 151 -1.79 0.68 -9.74
N LEU A 152 -0.51 0.63 -9.43
CA LEU A 152 0.54 0.34 -10.39
C LEU A 152 1.48 -0.72 -9.82
N ILE A 153 1.87 -1.70 -10.64
CA ILE A 153 2.87 -2.70 -10.31
C ILE A 153 3.99 -2.58 -11.33
N GLY A 154 5.22 -2.51 -10.87
CA GLY A 154 6.37 -2.34 -11.75
C GLY A 154 7.61 -3.07 -11.28
N VAL A 155 8.58 -3.13 -12.17
CA VAL A 155 9.91 -3.67 -11.92
C VAL A 155 10.92 -2.59 -12.23
N ARG A 156 11.93 -2.44 -11.37
CA ARG A 156 13.01 -1.45 -11.51
C ARG A 156 14.35 -2.15 -11.52
N ASN A 157 15.27 -1.65 -12.36
CA ASN A 157 16.64 -2.12 -12.39
C ASN A 157 17.50 -1.29 -11.42
N GLN A 158 18.05 -1.94 -10.41
CA GLN A 158 18.95 -1.34 -9.42
C GLN A 158 20.44 -1.58 -9.76
N SER A 159 20.72 -2.35 -10.81
CA SER A 159 22.08 -2.64 -11.25
C SER A 159 22.68 -1.51 -12.10
N ARG A 160 23.95 -1.68 -12.47
CA ARG A 160 24.67 -0.71 -13.31
C ARG A 160 24.64 -1.05 -14.80
N THR A 161 24.00 -2.14 -15.20
CA THR A 161 23.88 -2.62 -16.56
C THR A 161 22.43 -2.89 -16.92
N SER A 162 22.10 -2.85 -18.21
CA SER A 162 20.74 -3.24 -18.66
C SER A 162 20.46 -4.69 -18.30
N LYS A 163 19.25 -4.98 -17.92
CA LYS A 163 18.80 -6.29 -17.49
C LYS A 163 17.55 -6.74 -18.22
N ASN A 164 17.45 -8.04 -18.41
CA ASN A 164 16.25 -8.71 -18.89
C ASN A 164 15.71 -9.58 -17.76
N VAL A 165 14.41 -9.52 -17.49
CA VAL A 165 13.80 -10.25 -16.39
C VAL A 165 12.37 -10.64 -16.71
N GLU A 166 11.97 -11.84 -16.28
CA GLU A 166 10.57 -12.24 -16.19
C GLU A 166 10.11 -12.16 -14.74
N VAL A 167 9.01 -11.44 -14.51
CA VAL A 167 8.39 -11.30 -13.19
C VAL A 167 6.92 -11.71 -13.28
N TRP A 168 6.53 -12.64 -12.44
CA TRP A 168 5.15 -13.08 -12.28
C TRP A 168 4.60 -12.54 -10.98
N VAL A 169 3.41 -11.96 -11.04
CA VAL A 169 2.68 -11.52 -9.86
C VAL A 169 1.34 -12.25 -9.77
N ASN A 170 0.99 -12.64 -8.57
CA ASN A 170 -0.21 -13.44 -8.34
C ASN A 170 -0.93 -13.04 -7.05
N GLU A 171 -2.26 -13.10 -7.08
CA GLU A 171 -3.11 -12.98 -5.91
C GLU A 171 -2.88 -11.70 -5.09
N LEU A 172 -2.96 -10.53 -5.75
CA LEU A 172 -3.02 -9.28 -5.02
C LEU A 172 -4.30 -9.26 -4.16
N ARG A 173 -4.12 -9.16 -2.85
CA ARG A 173 -5.19 -9.20 -1.85
C ARG A 173 -5.06 -8.06 -0.87
N LEU A 174 -6.19 -7.50 -0.49
CA LEU A 174 -6.35 -6.75 0.73
C LEU A 174 -6.91 -7.72 1.78
N THR A 175 -6.28 -7.80 2.95
CA THR A 175 -6.63 -8.74 4.01
C THR A 175 -6.84 -8.03 5.33
N ASP A 176 -7.29 -8.79 6.33
CA ASP A 176 -7.55 -8.30 7.68
C ASP A 176 -8.53 -7.12 7.65
N TYR A 177 -9.71 -7.40 7.07
CA TYR A 177 -10.80 -6.42 7.03
C TYR A 177 -11.21 -6.05 8.45
N ASP A 178 -11.38 -4.75 8.70
CA ASP A 178 -11.81 -4.23 10.00
C ASP A 178 -13.32 -4.39 10.13
N GLU A 179 -13.74 -5.42 10.86
CA GLU A 179 -15.13 -5.73 11.15
C GLU A 179 -15.58 -5.19 12.51
N ASP A 180 -14.73 -4.42 13.19
CA ASP A 180 -15.06 -3.87 14.50
C ASP A 180 -16.28 -2.97 14.38
N GLY A 181 -17.33 -3.33 15.13
CA GLY A 181 -18.57 -2.54 15.19
C GLY A 181 -18.35 -1.23 15.94
N GLY A 182 -18.77 -0.12 15.32
CA GLY A 182 -18.80 1.16 15.99
C GLY A 182 -19.96 1.28 16.98
N TRP A 183 -19.86 2.23 17.88
CA TRP A 183 -20.94 2.60 18.80
C TRP A 183 -21.25 4.09 18.67
N ALA A 184 -22.49 4.45 19.02
CA ALA A 184 -22.92 5.84 19.09
C ALA A 184 -23.53 6.16 20.45
N ALA A 185 -23.29 7.37 20.90
CA ALA A 185 -23.91 7.93 22.09
C ALA A 185 -24.60 9.25 21.73
N LEU A 186 -25.83 9.42 22.16
CA LEU A 186 -26.61 10.64 22.07
C LEU A 186 -27.01 11.08 23.48
N ALA A 187 -26.70 12.32 23.84
CA ALA A 187 -27.13 12.92 25.07
C ALA A 187 -27.87 14.22 24.80
N ASN A 188 -29.07 14.34 25.37
CA ASN A 188 -29.86 15.57 25.33
C ASN A 188 -30.23 15.96 26.76
N LEU A 189 -29.93 17.19 27.13
CA LEU A 189 -30.35 17.78 28.40
C LEU A 189 -31.16 19.06 28.12
N ALA A 190 -32.37 19.09 28.61
CA ALA A 190 -33.20 20.29 28.58
C ALA A 190 -33.62 20.65 30.00
N VAL A 191 -33.30 21.86 30.43
CA VAL A 191 -33.65 22.39 31.75
C VAL A 191 -34.51 23.64 31.56
N ASN A 192 -35.72 23.61 32.10
CA ASN A 192 -36.62 24.78 32.17
C ASN A 192 -36.48 25.42 33.54
N LEU A 193 -35.96 26.62 33.59
CA LEU A 193 -35.89 27.44 34.78
C LEU A 193 -37.12 28.32 34.84
N SER A 194 -37.96 28.06 35.82
CA SER A 194 -39.19 28.83 36.02
C SER A 194 -38.85 30.35 36.09
N ASP A 195 -39.53 31.18 35.30
CA ASP A 195 -39.39 32.65 35.23
C ASP A 195 -38.04 33.17 34.68
N VAL A 196 -37.04 32.30 34.40
CA VAL A 196 -35.71 32.75 33.92
C VAL A 196 -35.45 32.34 32.47
N GLY A 197 -35.96 31.19 32.02
CA GLY A 197 -35.76 30.70 30.66
C GLY A 197 -35.52 29.20 30.60
N SER A 198 -35.12 28.71 29.41
CA SER A 198 -34.77 27.31 29.20
C SER A 198 -33.33 27.17 28.64
N VAL A 199 -32.64 26.16 29.09
CA VAL A 199 -31.31 25.76 28.57
C VAL A 199 -31.40 24.37 28.00
N SER A 200 -30.98 24.19 26.76
CA SER A 200 -30.86 22.88 26.13
C SER A 200 -29.41 22.64 25.66
N VAL A 201 -28.91 21.46 25.97
CA VAL A 201 -27.60 20.98 25.52
C VAL A 201 -27.80 19.63 24.86
N ALA A 202 -27.26 19.49 23.63
CA ALA A 202 -27.27 18.22 22.91
C ALA A 202 -25.84 17.84 22.52
N GLY A 203 -25.49 16.58 22.68
CA GLY A 203 -24.20 16.02 22.25
C GLY A 203 -24.43 14.71 21.52
N ARG A 204 -23.70 14.50 20.44
CA ARG A 204 -23.67 13.25 19.67
C ARG A 204 -22.25 12.83 19.47
N TYR A 205 -21.97 11.56 19.70
CA TYR A 205 -20.66 10.94 19.44
C TYR A 205 -20.87 9.61 18.72
N GLU A 206 -20.13 9.38 17.65
CA GLU A 206 -20.17 8.14 16.87
C GLU A 206 -18.75 7.71 16.57
N THR A 207 -18.43 6.43 16.75
CA THR A 207 -17.12 5.87 16.40
C THR A 207 -17.12 5.31 14.98
N ALA A 208 -15.92 5.15 14.42
CA ALA A 208 -15.72 4.41 13.18
C ALA A 208 -16.39 3.02 13.27
N GLY A 209 -16.94 2.54 12.17
CA GLY A 209 -17.71 1.28 12.11
C GLY A 209 -19.19 1.39 12.54
N PHE A 210 -19.64 2.55 13.06
CA PHE A 210 -21.06 2.77 13.36
C PHE A 210 -21.87 2.97 12.09
N GLY A 211 -23.02 2.28 11.99
CA GLY A 211 -23.95 2.39 10.87
C GLY A 211 -25.20 1.54 11.06
N GLY A 212 -26.16 1.64 10.15
CA GLY A 212 -27.40 0.85 10.17
C GLY A 212 -27.12 -0.64 9.99
N ILE A 213 -28.04 -1.47 10.50
CA ILE A 213 -27.96 -2.94 10.36
C ILE A 213 -28.00 -3.37 8.88
N GLU A 214 -28.67 -2.59 8.04
CA GLU A 214 -28.80 -2.86 6.61
C GLU A 214 -27.66 -2.26 5.77
N GLU A 215 -26.81 -1.43 6.37
CA GLU A 215 -25.67 -0.83 5.69
C GLU A 215 -24.51 -1.83 5.61
N THR A 216 -23.90 -1.94 4.43
CA THR A 216 -22.68 -2.72 4.27
C THR A 216 -21.55 -2.07 5.08
N LEU A 217 -20.55 -2.84 5.46
CA LEU A 217 -19.40 -2.33 6.23
C LEU A 217 -18.69 -1.17 5.54
N GLN A 218 -18.69 -1.13 4.20
CA GLN A 218 -18.11 -0.04 3.41
C GLN A 218 -18.94 1.25 3.45
N GLU A 219 -20.22 1.16 3.73
CA GLU A 219 -21.14 2.31 3.83
C GLU A 219 -21.18 2.90 5.24
N ARG A 220 -20.68 2.16 6.24
CA ARG A 220 -20.60 2.62 7.62
C ARG A 220 -19.56 3.73 7.79
N ARG A 221 -19.63 4.44 8.91
CA ARG A 221 -18.66 5.48 9.23
C ARG A 221 -17.25 4.93 9.28
N LEU A 222 -16.34 5.64 8.61
CA LEU A 222 -14.92 5.31 8.56
C LEU A 222 -14.10 6.19 9.52
N ASP A 223 -14.68 7.23 10.08
CA ASP A 223 -14.04 8.19 11.00
C ASP A 223 -14.96 8.49 12.18
N ASP A 224 -14.39 8.87 13.31
CA ASP A 224 -15.12 9.33 14.47
C ASP A 224 -15.81 10.66 14.21
N TYR A 225 -17.01 10.84 14.80
CA TYR A 225 -17.80 12.08 14.74
C TYR A 225 -18.17 12.55 16.15
N TYR A 226 -17.99 13.84 16.44
CA TYR A 226 -18.36 14.49 17.69
C TYR A 226 -19.15 15.76 17.46
#